data_5a6000fce9d08feff9082f3a4bcba9f2
#
_entry.id   5a6000fce9d08feff9082f3a4bcba9f2
#
_cell.length_a   1.000
_cell.length_b   1.000
_cell.length_c   1.000
_cell.angle_alpha   90.00
_cell.angle_beta   90.00
_cell.angle_gamma   90.00
#
_symmetry.space_group_name_H-M   'P 1'
#
loop_
_entity.id
_entity.type
_entity.pdbx_description
1 polymer ?
#
loop_
_entity_poly.entity_id
_entity_poly.type
_entity_poly.pdbx_seq_one_letter_code
_entity_poly.pdbx_strand_id
1 'polypeptide(L)'
;MNLASSKVFKGLAVGSLALAISGVATIPASFAADPAPAASQSSDARTIADKAMAKITQGLPGQFQVAYSKKTNKIWVAGTADRDKHVSTIARIDANSLKIEAVAELPIIKNDKGYQYDAAYGITVDDVDGTVWVTNTTDNSISVYDQETLQQTWTTAGIAETDPNWIEHPRSVLVDHESGKAFVTGRFFVSAIDLKTKQVEKIQLEGAPDGGTRYISMNILVDGGKLYVPERTGGKIFVVDTKTFKVESSFDTKGNAEGEVRPSDIAIDHSQNEIYVSSQGVKGANSGVSIYDATTHEFKKFIPVGTQALALDNDEDNDLVYVSDFGTGKVGVIDGGAADKLIAEVAMNGGKANDLVVLPNGSVVAVDKQAGATATVPYVLD
;
A
#
# COMPACT_ATOMS: atom_id res chain seq x y z
N MET A 1 16.66 -41.80 -46.27
CA MET A 1 16.76 -43.16 -45.72
C MET A 1 15.91 -43.17 -44.47
N ASN A 2 14.71 -43.56 -44.68
CA ASN A 2 13.96 -44.79 -44.25
C ASN A 2 13.67 -44.76 -42.75
N LEU A 3 12.39 -44.57 -42.43
CA LEU A 3 11.20 -45.46 -42.29
C LEU A 3 11.04 -45.89 -40.84
N ALA A 4 9.99 -45.47 -40.17
CA ALA A 4 8.60 -45.99 -40.14
C ALA A 4 8.45 -47.11 -39.09
N SER A 5 7.52 -47.06 -38.18
CA SER A 5 6.16 -47.57 -38.19
C SER A 5 5.67 -47.77 -36.75
N SER A 6 4.61 -47.22 -36.38
CA SER A 6 3.20 -47.67 -36.20
C SER A 6 3.09 -49.06 -35.56
N LYS A 7 2.27 -49.16 -34.49
CA LYS A 7 1.27 -50.21 -34.32
C LYS A 7 0.14 -49.80 -33.32
N VAL A 8 -1.02 -49.86 -33.85
CA VAL A 8 -2.37 -49.86 -33.26
C VAL A 8 -2.67 -51.26 -32.71
N PHE A 9 -3.37 -51.37 -31.60
CA PHE A 9 -4.24 -52.55 -31.35
C PHE A 9 -5.56 -52.17 -30.77
N LYS A 10 -6.56 -52.74 -31.42
CA LYS A 10 -8.01 -52.67 -31.21
C LYS A 10 -8.50 -53.74 -30.22
N GLY A 11 -9.60 -53.39 -29.54
CA GLY A 11 -10.79 -54.25 -29.48
C GLY A 11 -10.90 -55.21 -28.29
N LEU A 12 -11.97 -55.26 -27.59
CA LEU A 12 -13.20 -55.96 -27.88
C LEU A 12 -14.25 -55.70 -26.75
N ALA A 13 -15.48 -55.65 -27.18
CA ALA A 13 -16.69 -55.49 -26.41
C ALA A 13 -17.21 -56.84 -25.85
N VAL A 14 -18.29 -56.75 -25.09
CA VAL A 14 -19.46 -57.60 -24.92
C VAL A 14 -19.74 -58.09 -23.50
N GLY A 15 -20.99 -57.84 -23.10
CA GLY A 15 -21.64 -58.56 -22.05
C GLY A 15 -22.79 -57.83 -21.33
N SER A 16 -23.95 -57.69 -21.96
CA SER A 16 -25.20 -57.28 -21.35
C SER A 16 -25.73 -58.35 -20.40
N LEU A 17 -26.26 -57.95 -19.25
CA LEU A 17 -27.33 -58.73 -18.60
C LEU A 17 -28.30 -57.77 -17.93
N ALA A 18 -29.51 -57.73 -18.44
CA ALA A 18 -30.66 -57.06 -17.88
C ALA A 18 -31.32 -57.90 -16.80
N LEU A 19 -31.61 -57.33 -15.67
CA LEU A 19 -32.57 -57.85 -14.71
C LEU A 19 -33.52 -56.73 -14.31
N ALA A 20 -34.77 -56.86 -14.73
CA ALA A 20 -35.85 -55.98 -14.33
C ALA A 20 -36.38 -56.37 -12.95
N ILE A 21 -36.39 -55.44 -12.03
CA ILE A 21 -37.21 -55.53 -10.82
C ILE A 21 -38.01 -54.24 -10.69
N SER A 22 -39.34 -54.40 -10.80
CA SER A 22 -40.31 -53.35 -10.56
C SER A 22 -40.37 -53.01 -9.07
N GLY A 23 -39.97 -51.79 -8.75
CA GLY A 23 -40.17 -51.21 -7.43
C GLY A 23 -40.76 -49.81 -7.58
N VAL A 24 -41.95 -49.62 -7.03
CA VAL A 24 -42.64 -48.32 -6.98
C VAL A 24 -41.78 -47.38 -6.11
N ALA A 25 -41.16 -46.43 -6.72
CA ALA A 25 -40.44 -45.36 -6.00
C ALA A 25 -41.38 -44.18 -5.79
N THR A 26 -41.78 -43.97 -4.56
CA THR A 26 -42.33 -42.71 -4.07
C THR A 26 -41.34 -41.58 -4.32
N ILE A 27 -41.79 -40.55 -5.00
CA ILE A 27 -41.01 -39.30 -5.23
C ILE A 27 -40.82 -38.61 -3.87
N PRO A 28 -39.60 -38.42 -3.36
CA PRO A 28 -39.42 -37.54 -2.24
C PRO A 28 -39.62 -36.10 -2.70
N ALA A 29 -40.30 -35.33 -1.85
CA ALA A 29 -40.55 -33.92 -2.02
C ALA A 29 -39.25 -33.19 -2.33
N SER A 30 -39.30 -32.28 -3.31
CA SER A 30 -38.29 -31.32 -3.63
C SER A 30 -37.90 -30.58 -2.34
N PHE A 31 -36.67 -30.76 -1.88
CA PHE A 31 -36.06 -29.82 -0.97
C PHE A 31 -35.94 -28.52 -1.76
N ALA A 32 -36.80 -27.56 -1.44
CA ALA A 32 -36.50 -26.17 -1.74
C ALA A 32 -35.14 -25.87 -1.11
N ALA A 33 -34.18 -25.53 -1.95
CA ALA A 33 -32.91 -24.96 -1.45
C ALA A 33 -33.32 -23.76 -0.60
N ASP A 34 -32.87 -23.74 0.66
CA ASP A 34 -32.95 -22.54 1.46
C ASP A 34 -32.34 -21.41 0.65
N PRO A 35 -32.97 -20.21 0.61
CA PRO A 35 -32.37 -19.07 0.00
C PRO A 35 -31.04 -18.87 0.71
N ALA A 36 -29.95 -18.75 -0.08
CA ALA A 36 -28.66 -18.34 0.43
C ALA A 36 -28.89 -17.18 1.42
N PRO A 37 -28.22 -17.15 2.58
CA PRO A 37 -28.35 -16.04 3.50
C PRO A 37 -28.08 -14.78 2.67
N ALA A 38 -29.05 -13.87 2.66
CA ALA A 38 -28.89 -12.56 2.07
C ALA A 38 -27.58 -12.00 2.67
N ALA A 39 -26.64 -11.68 1.79
CA ALA A 39 -25.42 -11.01 2.21
C ALA A 39 -25.85 -9.91 3.18
N SER A 40 -25.37 -9.97 4.40
CA SER A 40 -25.64 -8.95 5.41
C SER A 40 -25.07 -7.67 4.83
N GLN A 41 -25.93 -6.84 4.24
CA GLN A 41 -25.56 -5.49 3.89
C GLN A 41 -25.12 -4.86 5.20
N SER A 42 -23.86 -4.52 5.29
CA SER A 42 -23.24 -3.99 6.48
C SER A 42 -24.09 -2.82 6.98
N SER A 43 -24.81 -3.04 8.09
CA SER A 43 -25.41 -1.95 8.88
C SER A 43 -24.35 -0.94 9.32
N ASP A 44 -23.11 -1.29 9.24
CA ASP A 44 -21.93 -0.55 9.71
C ASP A 44 -21.52 0.57 8.75
N ALA A 45 -21.65 0.41 7.45
CA ALA A 45 -21.33 1.47 6.50
C ALA A 45 -22.18 2.75 6.70
N ARG A 46 -23.44 2.62 7.17
CA ARG A 46 -24.28 3.79 7.50
C ARG A 46 -23.85 4.47 8.79
N THR A 47 -23.23 3.74 9.70
CA THR A 47 -22.75 4.28 10.97
C THR A 47 -21.42 5.04 10.79
N ILE A 48 -20.60 4.69 9.82
CA ILE A 48 -19.33 5.36 9.51
C ILE A 48 -19.57 6.79 8.97
N ALA A 49 -20.62 7.01 8.17
CA ALA A 49 -20.89 8.31 7.53
C ALA A 49 -21.09 9.47 8.53
N ASP A 50 -21.53 9.18 9.73
CA ASP A 50 -21.82 10.18 10.77
C ASP A 50 -20.69 10.33 11.81
N LYS A 51 -19.63 9.52 11.72
CA LYS A 51 -18.48 9.58 12.63
C LYS A 51 -17.43 10.58 12.14
N ALA A 52 -16.89 11.37 13.06
CA ALA A 52 -15.66 12.11 12.83
C ALA A 52 -14.50 11.31 13.40
N MET A 53 -13.34 11.37 12.74
CA MET A 53 -12.14 10.72 13.25
C MET A 53 -11.72 11.33 14.59
N ALA A 54 -11.51 10.49 15.59
CA ALA A 54 -10.99 10.91 16.88
C ALA A 54 -9.50 11.21 16.80
N LYS A 55 -9.07 12.28 17.47
CA LYS A 55 -7.67 12.71 17.49
C LYS A 55 -6.93 12.14 18.69
N ILE A 56 -5.74 11.57 18.46
CA ILE A 56 -4.84 11.17 19.53
C ILE A 56 -4.25 12.43 20.19
N THR A 57 -4.23 12.48 21.52
CA THR A 57 -4.08 13.72 22.29
C THR A 57 -2.65 14.28 22.40
N GLN A 58 -1.63 13.59 21.91
CA GLN A 58 -0.24 14.03 21.97
C GLN A 58 0.27 14.43 20.58
N GLY A 59 0.93 15.58 20.50
CA GLY A 59 1.38 16.10 19.22
C GLY A 59 2.67 15.50 18.71
N LEU A 60 2.70 15.22 17.41
CA LEU A 60 3.89 14.85 16.63
C LEU A 60 4.08 15.91 15.54
N PRO A 61 5.31 16.15 15.04
CA PRO A 61 5.52 17.02 13.88
C PRO A 61 4.77 16.47 12.66
N GLY A 62 4.61 17.26 11.61
CA GLY A 62 3.86 16.92 10.40
C GLY A 62 4.12 15.51 9.92
N GLN A 63 3.09 14.68 9.90
CA GLN A 63 3.20 13.24 9.71
C GLN A 63 3.11 12.87 8.23
N PHE A 64 3.95 11.95 7.78
CA PHE A 64 4.01 11.56 6.38
C PHE A 64 3.47 10.17 6.13
N GLN A 65 3.98 9.16 6.83
CA GLN A 65 3.51 7.79 6.68
C GLN A 65 3.29 7.11 8.02
N VAL A 66 2.48 6.06 7.99
CA VAL A 66 2.14 5.22 9.13
C VAL A 66 2.33 3.75 8.75
N ALA A 67 2.78 2.96 9.71
CA ALA A 67 2.89 1.51 9.59
C ALA A 67 2.39 0.82 10.87
N TYR A 68 1.98 -0.42 10.76
CA TYR A 68 1.50 -1.20 11.89
C TYR A 68 2.30 -2.51 12.05
N SER A 69 2.76 -2.77 13.26
CA SER A 69 3.37 -4.04 13.66
C SER A 69 2.30 -5.00 14.18
N LYS A 70 2.05 -6.07 13.43
CA LYS A 70 1.14 -7.14 13.86
C LYS A 70 1.72 -7.91 15.07
N LYS A 71 3.03 -8.06 15.13
CA LYS A 71 3.73 -8.81 16.19
C LYS A 71 3.70 -8.08 17.53
N THR A 72 3.91 -6.78 17.54
CA THR A 72 4.01 -5.99 18.77
C THR A 72 2.73 -5.23 19.09
N ASN A 73 1.77 -5.20 18.17
CA ASN A 73 0.55 -4.39 18.23
C ASN A 73 0.86 -2.90 18.42
N LYS A 74 1.77 -2.38 17.61
CA LYS A 74 2.22 -0.99 17.67
C LYS A 74 2.01 -0.29 16.33
N ILE A 75 1.59 0.95 16.41
CA ILE A 75 1.52 1.89 15.29
C ILE A 75 2.83 2.69 15.27
N TRP A 76 3.40 2.85 14.10
CA TRP A 76 4.61 3.59 13.85
C TRP A 76 4.35 4.75 12.91
N VAL A 77 4.81 5.94 13.27
CA VAL A 77 4.57 7.15 12.49
C VAL A 77 5.90 7.84 12.19
N ALA A 78 6.13 8.13 10.90
CA ALA A 78 7.21 9.01 10.45
C ALA A 78 6.68 10.43 10.32
N GLY A 79 7.43 11.41 10.80
CA GLY A 79 7.02 12.81 10.73
C GLY A 79 8.20 13.77 10.62
N THR A 80 7.97 14.87 9.89
CA THR A 80 8.96 15.94 9.72
C THR A 80 8.27 17.28 9.86
N ALA A 81 8.80 18.13 10.73
CA ALA A 81 8.38 19.52 10.87
C ALA A 81 8.79 20.35 9.66
N ASP A 82 8.42 21.62 9.65
CA ASP A 82 8.87 22.57 8.63
C ASP A 82 10.41 22.62 8.55
N ARG A 83 10.92 22.83 7.34
CA ARG A 83 12.37 22.80 7.05
C ARG A 83 13.21 23.70 7.93
N ASP A 84 12.66 24.81 8.36
CA ASP A 84 13.33 25.77 9.24
C ASP A 84 13.51 25.28 10.69
N LYS A 85 12.72 24.29 11.09
CA LYS A 85 12.78 23.68 12.44
C LYS A 85 13.72 22.51 12.54
N HIS A 86 14.08 21.89 11.43
CA HIS A 86 15.00 20.75 11.36
C HIS A 86 14.64 19.61 12.33
N VAL A 87 13.36 19.32 12.50
CA VAL A 87 12.87 18.26 13.38
C VAL A 87 12.21 17.17 12.57
N SER A 88 12.73 15.97 12.69
CA SER A 88 12.13 14.74 12.17
C SER A 88 12.05 13.71 13.28
N THR A 89 10.99 12.93 13.29
CA THR A 89 10.74 11.96 14.35
C THR A 89 10.18 10.66 13.77
N ILE A 90 10.45 9.58 14.51
CA ILE A 90 9.66 8.36 14.46
C ILE A 90 9.00 8.18 15.82
N ALA A 91 7.74 7.80 15.82
CA ALA A 91 6.97 7.59 17.03
C ALA A 91 6.39 6.19 17.08
N ARG A 92 6.47 5.55 18.26
CA ARG A 92 5.79 4.29 18.56
C ARG A 92 4.56 4.56 19.42
N ILE A 93 3.42 4.06 18.97
CA ILE A 93 2.11 4.26 19.58
C ILE A 93 1.51 2.90 19.88
N ASP A 94 0.98 2.72 21.07
CA ASP A 94 0.24 1.52 21.42
C ASP A 94 -1.12 1.48 20.72
N ALA A 95 -1.40 0.44 19.93
CA ALA A 95 -2.59 0.38 19.11
C ALA A 95 -3.90 0.23 19.91
N ASN A 96 -3.86 -0.30 21.12
CA ASN A 96 -5.06 -0.46 21.95
C ASN A 96 -5.42 0.82 22.71
N SER A 97 -4.41 1.45 23.32
CA SER A 97 -4.63 2.64 24.14
C SER A 97 -4.46 3.97 23.38
N LEU A 98 -3.93 3.89 22.15
CA LEU A 98 -3.58 5.03 21.30
C LEU A 98 -2.64 6.04 21.98
N LYS A 99 -1.83 5.56 22.93
CA LYS A 99 -0.83 6.38 23.62
C LYS A 99 0.51 6.32 22.92
N ILE A 100 1.14 7.47 22.75
CA ILE A 100 2.53 7.53 22.31
C ILE A 100 3.40 6.98 23.45
N GLU A 101 4.09 5.89 23.18
CA GLU A 101 4.99 5.24 24.15
C GLU A 101 6.41 5.79 24.09
N ALA A 102 6.86 6.09 22.87
CA ALA A 102 8.22 6.57 22.64
C ALA A 102 8.29 7.40 21.35
N VAL A 103 9.19 8.36 21.35
CA VAL A 103 9.54 9.18 20.18
C VAL A 103 11.07 9.25 20.10
N ALA A 104 11.61 8.97 18.91
CA ALA A 104 13.00 9.23 18.61
C ALA A 104 13.09 10.39 17.60
N GLU A 105 13.93 11.39 17.94
CA GLU A 105 14.32 12.43 16.99
C GLU A 105 15.43 11.91 16.08
N LEU A 106 15.32 12.19 14.78
CA LEU A 106 16.31 11.81 13.80
C LEU A 106 17.51 12.79 13.84
N PRO A 107 18.72 12.34 13.47
CA PRO A 107 19.91 13.17 13.54
C PRO A 107 19.83 14.42 12.68
N ILE A 108 20.44 15.51 13.15
CA ILE A 108 20.71 16.72 12.39
C ILE A 108 22.21 16.77 12.11
N ILE A 109 22.59 16.78 10.85
CA ILE A 109 23.99 16.87 10.43
C ILE A 109 24.26 18.28 9.92
N LYS A 110 25.27 18.95 10.49
CA LYS A 110 25.76 20.21 9.98
C LYS A 110 26.92 19.93 9.04
N ASN A 111 26.83 20.38 7.80
CA ASN A 111 27.89 20.30 6.80
C ASN A 111 28.22 21.69 6.21
N ASP A 112 29.11 21.74 5.23
CA ASP A 112 29.54 22.98 4.59
C ASP A 112 28.44 23.71 3.82
N LYS A 113 27.32 23.01 3.52
CA LYS A 113 26.13 23.56 2.87
C LYS A 113 25.06 24.03 3.85
N GLY A 114 25.30 23.88 5.16
CA GLY A 114 24.37 24.24 6.22
C GLY A 114 23.90 23.05 7.04
N TYR A 115 22.67 23.11 7.53
CA TYR A 115 22.05 21.99 8.25
C TYR A 115 21.44 21.01 7.26
N GLN A 116 21.85 19.76 7.37
CA GLN A 116 21.23 18.62 6.72
C GLN A 116 20.57 17.77 7.81
N TYR A 117 19.33 17.39 7.60
CA TYR A 117 18.57 16.61 8.54
C TYR A 117 17.84 15.49 7.83
N ASP A 118 17.72 14.37 8.50
CA ASP A 118 16.92 13.26 8.06
C ASP A 118 15.46 13.69 8.04
N ALA A 119 14.87 13.83 6.84
CA ALA A 119 13.48 14.15 6.71
C ALA A 119 12.69 12.84 6.59
N ALA A 120 12.29 12.28 7.74
CA ALA A 120 11.52 11.05 7.81
C ALA A 120 10.22 11.16 6.99
N TYR A 121 10.10 10.30 6.00
CA TYR A 121 8.99 10.31 5.05
C TYR A 121 8.26 8.98 5.04
N GLY A 122 8.85 7.95 4.41
CA GLY A 122 8.33 6.60 4.39
C GLY A 122 8.73 5.81 5.63
N ILE A 123 7.85 4.92 6.07
CA ILE A 123 8.10 4.05 7.20
C ILE A 123 7.50 2.67 6.93
N THR A 124 8.23 1.63 7.27
CA THR A 124 7.69 0.26 7.30
C THR A 124 8.22 -0.50 8.52
N VAL A 125 7.46 -1.48 8.93
CA VAL A 125 7.81 -2.35 10.06
C VAL A 125 8.26 -3.70 9.53
N ASP A 126 9.37 -4.16 10.04
CA ASP A 126 9.87 -5.51 9.84
C ASP A 126 9.70 -6.32 11.14
N ASP A 127 8.64 -7.06 11.21
CA ASP A 127 8.30 -7.88 12.38
C ASP A 127 9.15 -9.13 12.51
N VAL A 128 9.87 -9.55 11.47
CA VAL A 128 10.77 -10.71 11.49
C VAL A 128 12.03 -10.35 12.26
N ASP A 129 12.71 -9.28 11.83
CA ASP A 129 13.97 -8.83 12.44
C ASP A 129 13.76 -7.84 13.60
N GLY A 130 12.51 -7.43 13.88
CA GLY A 130 12.19 -6.48 14.94
C GLY A 130 12.70 -5.07 14.65
N THR A 131 12.64 -4.64 13.39
CA THR A 131 13.17 -3.35 12.97
C THR A 131 12.12 -2.44 12.34
N VAL A 132 12.40 -1.16 12.27
CA VAL A 132 11.63 -0.14 11.57
C VAL A 132 12.55 0.53 10.56
N TRP A 133 12.13 0.53 9.30
CA TRP A 133 12.85 1.14 8.20
C TRP A 133 12.22 2.47 7.86
N VAL A 134 13.05 3.49 7.67
CA VAL A 134 12.62 4.87 7.43
C VAL A 134 13.38 5.44 6.23
N THR A 135 12.64 6.05 5.32
CA THR A 135 13.25 6.84 4.24
C THR A 135 13.47 8.27 4.67
N ASN A 136 14.67 8.78 4.41
CA ASN A 136 15.06 10.16 4.70
C ASN A 136 15.19 10.93 3.38
N THR A 137 14.07 11.47 2.91
CA THR A 137 13.95 12.02 1.55
C THR A 137 14.92 13.19 1.29
N THR A 138 15.13 14.07 2.25
CA THR A 138 16.00 15.27 2.07
C THR A 138 17.47 14.90 2.12
N ASP A 139 17.84 13.91 2.93
CA ASP A 139 19.21 13.46 3.09
C ASP A 139 19.63 12.39 2.07
N ASN A 140 18.71 11.90 1.25
CA ASN A 140 18.94 10.81 0.31
C ASN A 140 19.43 9.53 1.00
N SER A 141 18.84 9.19 2.13
CA SER A 141 19.25 8.03 2.92
C SER A 141 18.09 7.17 3.41
N ILE A 142 18.45 5.98 3.87
CA ILE A 142 17.58 5.06 4.58
C ILE A 142 18.17 4.87 5.97
N SER A 143 17.33 4.83 6.98
CA SER A 143 17.70 4.49 8.35
C SER A 143 16.87 3.33 8.87
N VAL A 144 17.50 2.46 9.65
CA VAL A 144 16.86 1.31 10.29
C VAL A 144 17.00 1.45 11.80
N TYR A 145 15.91 1.28 12.49
CA TYR A 145 15.82 1.40 13.94
C TYR A 145 15.34 0.08 14.55
N ASP A 146 15.83 -0.21 15.72
CA ASP A 146 15.31 -1.32 16.52
C ASP A 146 13.95 -0.95 17.12
N GLN A 147 12.96 -1.85 16.99
CA GLN A 147 11.57 -1.58 17.42
C GLN A 147 11.42 -1.37 18.93
N GLU A 148 12.25 -2.01 19.75
CA GLU A 148 12.14 -1.94 21.19
C GLU A 148 12.82 -0.70 21.75
N THR A 149 14.06 -0.45 21.33
CA THR A 149 14.94 0.59 21.88
C THR A 149 14.86 1.92 21.13
N LEU A 150 14.34 1.94 19.91
CA LEU A 150 14.37 3.07 18.98
C LEU A 150 15.80 3.55 18.63
N GLN A 151 16.81 2.73 18.85
CA GLN A 151 18.17 3.04 18.44
C GLN A 151 18.38 2.74 16.97
N GLN A 152 19.06 3.64 16.28
CA GLN A 152 19.47 3.44 14.89
C GLN A 152 20.52 2.32 14.81
N THR A 153 20.20 1.26 14.05
CA THR A 153 21.06 0.09 13.89
C THR A 153 21.83 0.10 12.57
N TRP A 154 21.30 0.79 11.55
CA TRP A 154 21.92 0.91 10.24
C TRP A 154 21.42 2.16 9.50
N THR A 155 22.26 2.72 8.62
CA THR A 155 21.88 3.82 7.74
C THR A 155 22.76 3.89 6.50
N THR A 156 22.21 4.49 5.43
CA THR A 156 22.96 4.91 4.24
C THR A 156 23.34 6.39 4.27
N ALA A 157 23.08 7.10 5.38
CA ALA A 157 23.44 8.50 5.50
C ALA A 157 24.96 8.73 5.31
N GLY A 158 25.30 9.77 4.54
CA GLY A 158 26.69 10.10 4.24
C GLY A 158 27.33 9.30 3.10
N ILE A 159 26.62 8.37 2.46
CA ILE A 159 27.09 7.70 1.25
C ILE A 159 27.14 8.73 0.11
N ALA A 160 28.26 8.78 -0.63
CA ALA A 160 28.44 9.71 -1.73
C ALA A 160 27.54 9.37 -2.93
N GLU A 161 27.10 10.37 -3.68
CA GLU A 161 26.25 10.18 -4.89
C GLU A 161 26.88 9.26 -5.95
N THR A 162 28.20 9.15 -5.95
CA THR A 162 28.95 8.26 -6.86
C THR A 162 29.01 6.81 -6.40
N ASP A 163 28.60 6.54 -5.17
CA ASP A 163 28.54 5.18 -4.62
C ASP A 163 27.34 4.42 -5.22
N PRO A 164 27.50 3.17 -5.65
CA PRO A 164 26.40 2.36 -6.17
C PRO A 164 25.26 2.15 -5.15
N ASN A 165 25.56 2.23 -3.85
CA ASN A 165 24.57 2.08 -2.79
C ASN A 165 23.82 3.38 -2.46
N TRP A 166 24.17 4.51 -3.07
CA TRP A 166 23.46 5.76 -2.86
C TRP A 166 22.03 5.70 -3.44
N ILE A 167 21.03 6.17 -2.69
CA ILE A 167 19.62 6.15 -3.08
C ILE A 167 19.10 7.59 -3.13
N GLU A 168 18.69 8.03 -4.33
CA GLU A 168 18.21 9.39 -4.53
C GLU A 168 16.75 9.56 -4.11
N HIS A 169 16.49 10.55 -3.26
CA HIS A 169 15.17 11.02 -2.89
C HIS A 169 14.20 9.88 -2.53
N PRO A 170 14.58 9.00 -1.58
CA PRO A 170 13.76 7.85 -1.22
C PRO A 170 12.42 8.31 -0.65
N ARG A 171 11.35 7.58 -0.96
CA ARG A 171 9.99 7.91 -0.52
C ARG A 171 9.35 6.80 0.29
N SER A 172 9.00 5.71 -0.34
CA SER A 172 8.44 4.55 0.34
C SER A 172 9.49 3.47 0.50
N VAL A 173 9.37 2.68 1.54
CA VAL A 173 10.17 1.47 1.78
C VAL A 173 9.28 0.33 2.23
N LEU A 174 9.57 -0.89 1.75
CA LEU A 174 8.87 -2.11 2.14
C LEU A 174 9.88 -3.25 2.25
N VAL A 175 9.79 -4.03 3.33
CA VAL A 175 10.67 -5.19 3.56
C VAL A 175 9.95 -6.47 3.15
N ASP A 176 10.63 -7.28 2.33
CA ASP A 176 10.16 -8.57 1.88
C ASP A 176 11.19 -9.67 2.21
N HIS A 177 10.91 -10.45 3.23
CA HIS A 177 11.76 -11.57 3.66
C HIS A 177 11.73 -12.75 2.69
N GLU A 178 10.67 -12.89 1.89
CA GLU A 178 10.57 -13.98 0.92
C GLU A 178 11.59 -13.83 -0.22
N SER A 179 11.81 -12.61 -0.68
CA SER A 179 12.88 -12.29 -1.64
C SER A 179 14.22 -11.97 -0.97
N GLY A 180 14.24 -11.71 0.34
CA GLY A 180 15.43 -11.27 1.09
C GLY A 180 15.82 -9.82 0.81
N LYS A 181 14.88 -8.97 0.43
CA LYS A 181 15.13 -7.59 0.00
C LYS A 181 14.22 -6.58 0.71
N ALA A 182 14.72 -5.34 0.84
CA ALA A 182 13.87 -4.18 1.09
C ALA A 182 13.81 -3.35 -0.20
N PHE A 183 12.58 -3.01 -0.62
CA PHE A 183 12.33 -2.22 -1.83
C PHE A 183 12.11 -0.76 -1.46
N VAL A 184 12.72 0.14 -2.22
CA VAL A 184 12.67 1.59 -1.95
C VAL A 184 12.33 2.32 -3.24
N THR A 185 11.30 3.16 -3.20
CA THR A 185 10.99 4.07 -4.31
C THR A 185 11.82 5.34 -4.19
N GLY A 186 12.22 5.90 -5.32
CA GLY A 186 12.97 7.14 -5.39
C GLY A 186 12.57 7.97 -6.61
N ARG A 187 13.39 8.97 -6.96
CA ARG A 187 13.06 9.89 -8.05
C ARG A 187 13.14 9.24 -9.43
N PHE A 188 14.15 8.43 -9.70
CA PHE A 188 14.39 7.85 -11.04
C PHE A 188 14.45 6.34 -11.02
N PHE A 189 14.66 5.75 -9.87
CA PHE A 189 14.92 4.33 -9.71
C PHE A 189 13.99 3.75 -8.65
N VAL A 190 13.67 2.49 -8.82
CA VAL A 190 13.33 1.61 -7.71
C VAL A 190 14.61 0.92 -7.28
N SER A 191 14.87 0.90 -6.00
CA SER A 191 16.06 0.25 -5.42
C SER A 191 15.63 -0.98 -4.64
N ALA A 192 16.47 -2.01 -4.65
CA ALA A 192 16.35 -3.17 -3.79
C ALA A 192 17.60 -3.27 -2.93
N ILE A 193 17.43 -3.33 -1.62
CA ILE A 193 18.50 -3.48 -0.64
C ILE A 193 18.49 -4.93 -0.17
N ASP A 194 19.55 -5.67 -0.41
CA ASP A 194 19.70 -7.01 0.13
C ASP A 194 19.74 -6.97 1.67
N LEU A 195 18.84 -7.68 2.33
CA LEU A 195 18.67 -7.61 3.78
C LEU A 195 19.90 -8.08 4.54
N LYS A 196 20.68 -8.98 3.97
CA LYS A 196 21.87 -9.56 4.60
C LYS A 196 23.13 -8.77 4.34
N THR A 197 23.40 -8.42 3.08
CA THR A 197 24.66 -7.77 2.65
C THR A 197 24.55 -6.25 2.64
N LYS A 198 23.34 -5.71 2.64
CA LYS A 198 23.05 -4.28 2.51
C LYS A 198 23.51 -3.65 1.18
N GLN A 199 23.79 -4.48 0.17
CA GLN A 199 24.08 -4.00 -1.18
C GLN A 199 22.80 -3.53 -1.86
N VAL A 200 22.92 -2.48 -2.68
CA VAL A 200 21.80 -1.87 -3.38
C VAL A 200 21.85 -2.20 -4.88
N GLU A 201 20.78 -2.77 -5.38
CA GLU A 201 20.50 -2.88 -6.82
C GLU A 201 19.48 -1.81 -7.21
N LYS A 202 19.53 -1.35 -8.47
CA LYS A 202 18.59 -0.33 -8.98
C LYS A 202 18.04 -0.74 -10.33
N ILE A 203 16.75 -0.50 -10.52
CA ILE A 203 16.13 -0.57 -11.85
C ILE A 203 15.54 0.78 -12.20
N GLN A 204 15.72 1.18 -13.46
CA GLN A 204 15.01 2.32 -14.04
C GLN A 204 13.74 1.81 -14.70
N LEU A 205 12.61 2.42 -14.36
CA LEU A 205 11.34 2.10 -15.00
C LEU A 205 11.31 2.73 -16.40
N GLU A 206 10.86 1.97 -17.39
CA GLU A 206 10.80 2.43 -18.78
C GLU A 206 9.91 3.66 -18.94
N GLY A 207 10.29 4.54 -19.87
CA GLY A 207 9.53 5.73 -20.19
C GLY A 207 9.76 6.91 -19.25
N ALA A 208 10.77 6.87 -18.34
CA ALA A 208 11.24 8.09 -17.70
C ALA A 208 11.82 9.03 -18.77
N PRO A 209 11.33 10.28 -18.94
CA PRO A 209 11.89 11.18 -19.93
C PRO A 209 13.32 11.54 -19.53
N ASP A 210 14.22 11.59 -20.52
CA ASP A 210 15.57 12.10 -20.33
C ASP A 210 15.51 13.50 -19.73
N GLY A 211 16.05 13.68 -18.50
CA GLY A 211 16.11 14.96 -17.82
C GLY A 211 14.80 15.44 -17.15
N GLY A 212 13.75 14.64 -17.13
CA GLY A 212 12.49 14.98 -16.45
C GLY A 212 12.49 14.66 -14.97
N THR A 213 11.77 15.47 -14.19
CA THR A 213 11.48 15.18 -12.77
C THR A 213 10.35 14.16 -12.70
N ARG A 214 10.63 12.89 -12.87
CA ARG A 214 9.67 11.84 -12.54
C ARG A 214 9.76 11.49 -11.07
N TYR A 215 8.61 11.53 -10.42
CA TYR A 215 8.46 11.05 -9.06
C TYR A 215 7.73 9.72 -9.12
N ILE A 216 8.42 8.67 -8.73
CA ILE A 216 7.81 7.38 -8.46
C ILE A 216 6.85 7.54 -7.28
N SER A 217 5.85 6.71 -7.19
CA SER A 217 4.85 6.75 -6.13
C SER A 217 5.45 6.78 -4.72
N MET A 218 4.66 7.24 -3.78
CA MET A 218 5.02 7.17 -2.37
C MET A 218 4.91 5.75 -1.83
N ASN A 219 3.89 5.00 -2.24
CA ASN A 219 3.59 3.68 -1.69
C ASN A 219 3.78 2.59 -2.74
N ILE A 220 4.26 1.45 -2.29
CA ILE A 220 4.47 0.23 -3.07
C ILE A 220 3.89 -0.96 -2.31
N LEU A 221 3.54 -2.01 -3.04
CA LEU A 221 2.99 -3.23 -2.49
C LEU A 221 3.81 -4.43 -2.97
N VAL A 222 4.05 -5.39 -2.08
CA VAL A 222 4.51 -6.74 -2.46
C VAL A 222 3.37 -7.71 -2.22
N ASP A 223 3.01 -8.44 -3.28
CA ASP A 223 2.04 -9.52 -3.22
C ASP A 223 2.42 -10.66 -4.17
N GLY A 224 2.30 -11.91 -3.72
CA GLY A 224 2.54 -13.10 -4.53
C GLY A 224 3.91 -13.15 -5.22
N GLY A 225 4.96 -12.58 -4.61
CA GLY A 225 6.30 -12.48 -5.20
C GLY A 225 6.43 -11.39 -6.27
N LYS A 226 5.49 -10.48 -6.35
CA LYS A 226 5.48 -9.31 -7.23
C LYS A 226 5.54 -8.03 -6.41
N LEU A 227 6.36 -7.09 -6.88
CA LEU A 227 6.39 -5.73 -6.39
C LEU A 227 5.60 -4.85 -7.37
N TYR A 228 4.53 -4.27 -6.89
CA TYR A 228 3.71 -3.32 -7.65
C TYR A 228 4.21 -1.89 -7.37
N VAL A 229 4.54 -1.17 -8.44
CA VAL A 229 5.11 0.18 -8.34
C VAL A 229 4.25 1.16 -9.14
N PRO A 230 3.38 1.93 -8.46
CA PRO A 230 2.67 3.03 -9.10
C PRO A 230 3.65 4.12 -9.55
N GLU A 231 3.77 4.37 -10.83
CA GLU A 231 4.59 5.44 -11.40
C GLU A 231 3.73 6.65 -11.73
N ARG A 232 3.87 7.68 -10.92
CA ARG A 232 2.96 8.83 -10.85
C ARG A 232 2.92 9.69 -12.10
N THR A 233 4.06 9.91 -12.76
CA THR A 233 4.16 10.88 -13.86
C THR A 233 3.70 10.28 -15.19
N GLY A 234 4.03 9.03 -15.44
CA GLY A 234 3.61 8.30 -16.64
C GLY A 234 2.23 7.64 -16.51
N GLY A 235 1.65 7.65 -15.30
CA GLY A 235 0.34 7.07 -15.07
C GLY A 235 0.31 5.55 -15.25
N LYS A 236 1.32 4.84 -14.78
CA LYS A 236 1.46 3.38 -14.93
C LYS A 236 1.67 2.68 -13.60
N ILE A 237 1.28 1.42 -13.55
CA ILE A 237 1.71 0.48 -12.53
C ILE A 237 2.71 -0.47 -13.17
N PHE A 238 3.92 -0.56 -12.63
CA PHE A 238 4.90 -1.56 -13.01
C PHE A 238 4.81 -2.77 -12.09
N VAL A 239 4.94 -3.96 -12.67
CA VAL A 239 4.98 -5.22 -11.94
C VAL A 239 6.40 -5.77 -12.06
N VAL A 240 7.07 -5.90 -10.93
CA VAL A 240 8.46 -6.31 -10.83
C VAL A 240 8.53 -7.64 -10.08
N ASP A 241 9.23 -8.64 -10.62
CA ASP A 241 9.49 -9.87 -9.88
C ASP A 241 10.44 -9.60 -8.71
N THR A 242 10.03 -9.92 -7.48
CA THR A 242 10.79 -9.59 -6.27
C THR A 242 12.12 -10.30 -6.15
N LYS A 243 12.23 -11.55 -6.66
CA LYS A 243 13.45 -12.37 -6.56
C LYS A 243 14.51 -11.94 -7.56
N THR A 244 14.11 -11.77 -8.84
CA THR A 244 15.01 -11.39 -9.92
C THR A 244 15.21 -9.89 -10.04
N PHE A 245 14.34 -9.12 -9.42
CA PHE A 245 14.28 -7.65 -9.46
C PHE A 245 14.24 -7.11 -10.89
N LYS A 246 13.38 -7.71 -11.73
CA LYS A 246 13.17 -7.31 -13.13
C LYS A 246 11.72 -6.95 -13.36
N VAL A 247 11.50 -5.91 -14.17
CA VAL A 247 10.16 -5.56 -14.65
C VAL A 247 9.63 -6.69 -15.53
N GLU A 248 8.48 -7.24 -15.20
CA GLU A 248 7.80 -8.28 -15.96
C GLU A 248 6.72 -7.70 -16.87
N SER A 249 5.98 -6.74 -16.38
CA SER A 249 4.90 -6.09 -17.10
C SER A 249 4.59 -4.70 -16.56
N SER A 250 3.72 -3.98 -17.24
CA SER A 250 3.12 -2.76 -16.75
C SER A 250 1.73 -2.58 -17.35
N PHE A 251 0.87 -1.83 -16.66
CA PHE A 251 -0.44 -1.42 -17.18
C PHE A 251 -0.70 0.05 -16.89
N ASP A 252 -1.51 0.67 -17.77
CA ASP A 252 -1.85 2.08 -17.66
C ASP A 252 -2.94 2.29 -16.61
N THR A 253 -2.79 3.32 -15.79
CA THR A 253 -3.86 3.73 -14.88
C THR A 253 -4.88 4.57 -15.63
N LYS A 254 -6.17 4.40 -15.27
CA LYS A 254 -7.29 5.07 -15.93
C LYS A 254 -8.14 5.83 -14.92
N GLY A 255 -8.57 7.01 -15.31
CA GLY A 255 -9.53 7.82 -14.57
C GLY A 255 -10.90 7.84 -15.26
N ASN A 256 -11.76 8.75 -14.80
CA ASN A 256 -13.11 8.95 -15.35
C ASN A 256 -13.18 10.08 -16.40
N ALA A 257 -12.09 10.80 -16.63
CA ALA A 257 -12.01 11.90 -17.55
C ALA A 257 -10.71 11.83 -18.36
N GLU A 258 -10.70 12.49 -19.51
CA GLU A 258 -9.44 12.72 -20.23
C GLU A 258 -8.47 13.52 -19.38
N GLY A 259 -7.20 13.19 -19.50
CA GLY A 259 -6.12 13.88 -18.79
C GLY A 259 -5.27 12.96 -17.94
N GLU A 260 -4.38 13.58 -17.20
CA GLU A 260 -3.35 12.90 -16.43
C GLU A 260 -3.94 12.20 -15.22
N VAL A 261 -3.61 10.91 -15.07
CA VAL A 261 -3.85 10.10 -13.87
C VAL A 261 -2.52 9.98 -13.13
N ARG A 262 -2.51 10.28 -11.85
CA ARG A 262 -1.30 10.26 -10.99
C ARG A 262 -1.41 9.18 -9.93
N PRO A 263 -1.14 7.91 -10.29
CA PRO A 263 -1.21 6.82 -9.32
C PRO A 263 -0.26 7.09 -8.15
N SER A 264 -0.72 6.80 -6.95
CA SER A 264 -0.01 7.14 -5.73
C SER A 264 0.14 5.98 -4.77
N ASP A 265 -0.87 5.12 -4.70
CA ASP A 265 -0.88 3.96 -3.81
C ASP A 265 -1.65 2.80 -4.43
N ILE A 266 -1.47 1.62 -3.88
CA ILE A 266 -2.04 0.38 -4.40
C ILE A 266 -2.35 -0.61 -3.26
N ALA A 267 -3.52 -1.23 -3.31
CA ALA A 267 -3.88 -2.37 -2.48
C ALA A 267 -4.50 -3.47 -3.34
N ILE A 268 -4.48 -4.69 -2.85
CA ILE A 268 -5.09 -5.86 -3.49
C ILE A 268 -6.10 -6.45 -2.53
N ASP A 269 -7.29 -6.72 -3.03
CA ASP A 269 -8.31 -7.51 -2.36
C ASP A 269 -8.38 -8.88 -3.04
N HIS A 270 -7.93 -9.90 -2.31
CA HIS A 270 -7.90 -11.27 -2.81
C HIS A 270 -9.30 -11.89 -2.83
N SER A 271 -10.19 -11.44 -1.94
CA SER A 271 -11.56 -11.95 -1.85
C SER A 271 -12.37 -11.58 -3.08
N GLN A 272 -12.16 -10.38 -3.62
CA GLN A 272 -12.83 -9.83 -4.80
C GLN A 272 -12.01 -10.01 -6.09
N ASN A 273 -10.75 -10.45 -6.00
CA ASN A 273 -9.79 -10.47 -7.10
C ASN A 273 -9.63 -9.08 -7.74
N GLU A 274 -9.39 -8.07 -6.92
CA GLU A 274 -9.30 -6.68 -7.34
C GLU A 274 -8.03 -5.98 -6.89
N ILE A 275 -7.53 -5.10 -7.77
CA ILE A 275 -6.49 -4.13 -7.46
C ILE A 275 -7.13 -2.76 -7.37
N TYR A 276 -6.91 -2.07 -6.28
CA TYR A 276 -7.28 -0.68 -6.06
C TYR A 276 -6.05 0.21 -6.21
N VAL A 277 -6.16 1.25 -7.03
CA VAL A 277 -5.08 2.22 -7.25
C VAL A 277 -5.59 3.62 -6.98
N SER A 278 -5.05 4.30 -5.99
CA SER A 278 -5.38 5.70 -5.74
C SER A 278 -4.71 6.62 -6.74
N SER A 279 -5.35 7.73 -7.07
CA SER A 279 -4.84 8.75 -7.96
C SER A 279 -5.11 10.15 -7.41
N GLN A 280 -4.06 10.98 -7.34
CA GLN A 280 -4.21 12.39 -6.99
C GLN A 280 -4.87 13.22 -8.08
N GLY A 281 -4.83 12.73 -9.33
CA GLY A 281 -5.29 13.49 -10.48
C GLY A 281 -4.58 14.85 -10.65
N VAL A 282 -5.19 15.71 -11.43
CA VAL A 282 -4.70 17.08 -11.65
C VAL A 282 -5.84 18.06 -11.44
N LYS A 283 -5.69 18.99 -10.51
CA LYS A 283 -6.71 20.01 -10.17
C LYS A 283 -8.10 19.42 -9.89
N GLY A 284 -8.12 18.24 -9.23
CA GLY A 284 -9.34 17.50 -8.90
C GLY A 284 -9.86 16.57 -10.00
N ALA A 285 -9.42 16.70 -11.23
CA ALA A 285 -9.74 15.74 -12.29
C ALA A 285 -8.97 14.43 -12.06
N ASN A 286 -9.64 13.30 -12.23
CA ASN A 286 -9.09 11.97 -11.98
C ASN A 286 -8.52 11.76 -10.55
N SER A 287 -9.05 12.50 -9.56
CA SER A 287 -8.83 12.20 -8.15
C SER A 287 -9.78 11.10 -7.70
N GLY A 288 -9.26 9.99 -7.20
CA GLY A 288 -10.08 8.86 -6.79
C GLY A 288 -9.35 7.53 -6.82
N VAL A 289 -10.09 6.46 -7.01
CA VAL A 289 -9.59 5.08 -7.03
C VAL A 289 -9.97 4.41 -8.33
N SER A 290 -8.98 3.86 -9.02
CA SER A 290 -9.16 2.98 -10.18
C SER A 290 -9.15 1.54 -9.73
N ILE A 291 -10.10 0.74 -10.21
CA ILE A 291 -10.25 -0.68 -9.88
C ILE A 291 -9.89 -1.51 -11.11
N TYR A 292 -9.09 -2.53 -10.90
CA TYR A 292 -8.66 -3.49 -11.92
C TYR A 292 -8.91 -4.91 -11.45
N ASP A 293 -9.07 -5.83 -12.40
CA ASP A 293 -8.99 -7.25 -12.11
C ASP A 293 -7.55 -7.63 -11.72
N ALA A 294 -7.36 -8.31 -10.60
CA ALA A 294 -6.03 -8.61 -10.07
C ALA A 294 -5.26 -9.66 -10.91
N THR A 295 -5.99 -10.46 -11.70
CA THR A 295 -5.38 -11.50 -12.54
C THR A 295 -5.00 -10.96 -13.92
N THR A 296 -5.90 -10.19 -14.55
CA THR A 296 -5.75 -9.74 -15.95
C THR A 296 -5.23 -8.32 -16.07
N HIS A 297 -5.28 -7.53 -15.00
CA HIS A 297 -5.01 -6.09 -14.96
C HIS A 297 -5.97 -5.28 -15.86
N GLU A 298 -7.13 -5.84 -16.20
CA GLU A 298 -8.15 -5.11 -16.94
C GLU A 298 -8.85 -4.09 -16.06
N PHE A 299 -8.99 -2.88 -16.57
CA PHE A 299 -9.69 -1.80 -15.88
C PHE A 299 -11.19 -2.12 -15.75
N LYS A 300 -11.71 -2.08 -14.52
CA LYS A 300 -13.12 -2.30 -14.23
C LYS A 300 -13.88 -0.99 -14.05
N LYS A 301 -13.38 -0.08 -13.18
CA LYS A 301 -14.11 1.10 -12.75
C LYS A 301 -13.22 2.17 -12.19
N PHE A 302 -13.69 3.40 -12.16
CA PHE A 302 -13.12 4.51 -11.42
C PHE A 302 -14.13 5.07 -10.43
N ILE A 303 -13.73 5.26 -9.18
CA ILE A 303 -14.53 5.86 -8.11
C ILE A 303 -13.92 7.22 -7.78
N PRO A 304 -14.60 8.35 -8.06
CA PRO A 304 -14.13 9.65 -7.65
C PRO A 304 -14.08 9.78 -6.12
N VAL A 305 -12.96 10.29 -5.58
CA VAL A 305 -12.78 10.59 -4.16
C VAL A 305 -12.08 11.93 -4.02
N GLY A 306 -12.69 12.83 -3.31
CA GLY A 306 -12.12 14.13 -2.94
C GLY A 306 -11.47 14.90 -4.08
N THR A 307 -10.31 15.51 -3.83
CA THR A 307 -9.58 16.33 -4.82
C THR A 307 -8.10 15.96 -4.99
N GLN A 308 -7.55 15.17 -4.08
CA GLN A 308 -6.17 14.66 -4.10
C GLN A 308 -6.09 13.33 -3.33
N ALA A 309 -6.80 12.30 -3.81
CA ALA A 309 -6.73 10.96 -3.24
C ALA A 309 -5.29 10.45 -3.29
N LEU A 310 -4.74 10.01 -2.16
CA LEU A 310 -3.31 9.79 -2.03
C LEU A 310 -2.96 8.37 -1.62
N ALA A 311 -3.16 8.01 -0.37
CA ALA A 311 -2.90 6.67 0.14
C ALA A 311 -4.20 5.88 0.28
N LEU A 312 -4.10 4.57 0.23
CA LEU A 312 -5.24 3.67 0.47
C LEU A 312 -4.78 2.40 1.18
N ASP A 313 -5.71 1.79 1.89
CA ASP A 313 -5.57 0.47 2.49
C ASP A 313 -6.95 -0.21 2.51
N ASN A 314 -6.99 -1.53 2.57
CA ASN A 314 -8.23 -2.29 2.53
C ASN A 314 -8.42 -3.17 3.77
N ASP A 315 -9.69 -3.34 4.12
CA ASP A 315 -10.20 -4.29 5.11
C ASP A 315 -10.95 -5.38 4.36
N GLU A 316 -10.25 -6.45 4.01
CA GLU A 316 -10.82 -7.57 3.25
C GLU A 316 -11.92 -8.31 4.03
N ASP A 317 -11.85 -8.31 5.36
CA ASP A 317 -12.85 -8.98 6.20
C ASP A 317 -14.22 -8.30 6.14
N ASN A 318 -14.23 -7.00 5.87
CA ASN A 318 -15.43 -6.17 5.81
C ASN A 318 -15.75 -5.62 4.40
N ASP A 319 -14.98 -6.00 3.38
CA ASP A 319 -15.10 -5.51 2.00
C ASP A 319 -15.02 -3.96 1.93
N LEU A 320 -14.14 -3.33 2.70
CA LEU A 320 -13.98 -1.88 2.74
C LEU A 320 -12.60 -1.44 2.24
N VAL A 321 -12.58 -0.34 1.47
CA VAL A 321 -11.34 0.33 1.08
C VAL A 321 -11.36 1.76 1.60
N TYR A 322 -10.31 2.12 2.31
CA TYR A 322 -10.13 3.45 2.88
C TYR A 322 -9.12 4.25 2.07
N VAL A 323 -9.44 5.51 1.81
CA VAL A 323 -8.64 6.38 0.93
C VAL A 323 -8.39 7.72 1.59
N SER A 324 -7.14 8.08 1.82
CA SER A 324 -6.79 9.41 2.30
C SER A 324 -6.95 10.44 1.17
N ASP A 325 -7.63 11.55 1.43
CA ASP A 325 -7.68 12.68 0.52
C ASP A 325 -6.95 13.89 1.12
N PHE A 326 -5.75 14.10 0.63
CA PHE A 326 -4.89 15.20 1.05
C PHE A 326 -5.51 16.58 0.75
N GLY A 327 -6.29 16.67 -0.32
CA GLY A 327 -6.88 17.94 -0.77
C GLY A 327 -7.99 18.44 0.16
N THR A 328 -8.85 17.56 0.62
CA THR A 328 -9.99 17.89 1.49
C THR A 328 -9.73 17.62 2.97
N GLY A 329 -8.69 16.85 3.31
CA GLY A 329 -8.43 16.42 4.68
C GLY A 329 -9.46 15.44 5.21
N LYS A 330 -9.93 14.55 4.34
CA LYS A 330 -10.90 13.51 4.67
C LYS A 330 -10.33 12.13 4.38
N VAL A 331 -10.95 11.11 4.93
CA VAL A 331 -10.80 9.71 4.55
C VAL A 331 -12.07 9.27 3.84
N GLY A 332 -11.96 8.89 2.59
CA GLY A 332 -13.04 8.25 1.83
C GLY A 332 -13.18 6.79 2.23
N VAL A 333 -14.39 6.29 2.32
CA VAL A 333 -14.71 4.89 2.57
C VAL A 333 -15.45 4.35 1.35
N ILE A 334 -14.91 3.33 0.75
CA ILE A 334 -15.44 2.65 -0.42
C ILE A 334 -15.97 1.27 0.00
N ASP A 335 -17.18 0.95 -0.41
CA ASP A 335 -17.70 -0.42 -0.40
C ASP A 335 -17.02 -1.15 -1.56
N GLY A 336 -16.05 -2.01 -1.25
CA GLY A 336 -15.25 -2.81 -2.19
C GLY A 336 -15.91 -4.14 -2.57
N GLY A 337 -17.10 -4.43 -2.03
CA GLY A 337 -17.88 -5.59 -2.43
C GLY A 337 -18.60 -5.39 -3.77
N ALA A 338 -19.77 -5.97 -3.91
CA ALA A 338 -20.52 -5.95 -5.18
C ALA A 338 -20.91 -4.54 -5.69
N ALA A 339 -20.81 -3.51 -4.86
CA ALA A 339 -21.23 -2.15 -5.20
C ALA A 339 -20.14 -1.25 -5.77
N ASP A 340 -18.88 -1.42 -5.35
CA ASP A 340 -17.75 -0.59 -5.75
C ASP A 340 -18.09 0.91 -5.75
N LYS A 341 -18.40 1.47 -4.61
CA LYS A 341 -18.86 2.84 -4.54
C LYS A 341 -18.36 3.54 -3.28
N LEU A 342 -18.12 4.84 -3.39
CA LEU A 342 -17.89 5.68 -2.23
C LEU A 342 -19.17 5.72 -1.38
N ILE A 343 -19.06 5.33 -0.12
CA ILE A 343 -20.19 5.27 0.83
C ILE A 343 -20.09 6.33 1.93
N ALA A 344 -18.89 6.82 2.23
CA ALA A 344 -18.67 7.87 3.22
C ALA A 344 -17.42 8.69 2.92
N GLU A 345 -17.37 9.90 3.47
CA GLU A 345 -16.16 10.72 3.60
C GLU A 345 -16.09 11.25 5.03
N VAL A 346 -15.07 10.82 5.77
CA VAL A 346 -14.91 11.13 7.20
C VAL A 346 -13.86 12.21 7.39
N ALA A 347 -14.24 13.30 8.07
CA ALA A 347 -13.36 14.46 8.21
C ALA A 347 -12.30 14.27 9.30
N MET A 348 -11.07 14.72 9.02
CA MET A 348 -9.97 14.83 9.97
C MET A 348 -9.94 16.23 10.67
N ASN A 349 -11.06 16.93 10.72
CA ASN A 349 -11.19 18.22 11.42
C ASN A 349 -10.11 19.26 11.06
N GLY A 350 -9.88 19.46 9.76
CA GLY A 350 -8.95 20.45 9.23
C GLY A 350 -7.53 19.94 8.97
N GLY A 351 -7.31 18.64 9.10
CA GLY A 351 -6.05 17.98 8.75
C GLY A 351 -5.78 17.87 7.25
N LYS A 352 -4.64 17.29 6.93
CA LYS A 352 -4.17 16.93 5.59
C LYS A 352 -3.90 15.43 5.56
N ALA A 353 -4.92 14.64 5.22
CA ALA A 353 -4.81 13.19 5.18
C ALA A 353 -3.72 12.75 4.19
N ASN A 354 -2.58 12.28 4.70
CA ASN A 354 -1.42 11.93 3.87
C ASN A 354 -1.28 10.44 3.67
N ASP A 355 -1.48 9.66 4.72
CA ASP A 355 -1.36 8.21 4.72
C ASP A 355 -2.31 7.59 5.73
N LEU A 356 -2.57 6.30 5.62
CA LEU A 356 -3.43 5.58 6.53
C LEU A 356 -3.07 4.09 6.60
N VAL A 357 -3.50 3.43 7.66
CA VAL A 357 -3.39 1.98 7.83
C VAL A 357 -4.64 1.43 8.50
N VAL A 358 -5.11 0.29 8.03
CA VAL A 358 -6.19 -0.48 8.66
C VAL A 358 -5.60 -1.41 9.72
N LEU A 359 -6.17 -1.37 10.91
CA LEU A 359 -5.78 -2.24 12.01
C LEU A 359 -6.61 -3.53 12.00
N PRO A 360 -6.13 -4.62 12.63
CA PRO A 360 -6.85 -5.91 12.64
C PRO A 360 -8.23 -5.90 13.29
N ASN A 361 -8.56 -4.86 14.03
CA ASN A 361 -9.90 -4.68 14.62
C ASN A 361 -10.84 -3.85 13.72
N GLY A 362 -10.43 -3.53 12.49
CA GLY A 362 -11.17 -2.71 11.54
C GLY A 362 -11.01 -1.18 11.76
N SER A 363 -10.36 -0.74 12.84
CA SER A 363 -10.08 0.68 13.02
C SER A 363 -9.06 1.18 12.01
N VAL A 364 -9.21 2.43 11.55
CA VAL A 364 -8.30 3.07 10.61
C VAL A 364 -7.54 4.20 11.28
N VAL A 365 -6.23 4.16 11.17
CA VAL A 365 -5.35 5.23 11.63
C VAL A 365 -4.86 6.03 10.43
N ALA A 366 -5.21 7.32 10.39
CA ALA A 366 -4.75 8.24 9.36
C ALA A 366 -3.80 9.29 9.93
N VAL A 367 -2.81 9.69 9.16
CA VAL A 367 -1.79 10.66 9.55
C VAL A 367 -1.97 12.01 8.85
N ASP A 368 -1.65 13.07 9.59
CA ASP A 368 -1.86 14.46 9.18
C ASP A 368 -0.52 15.14 8.86
N LYS A 369 -0.33 15.44 7.58
CA LYS A 369 0.85 16.16 7.10
C LYS A 369 0.79 17.66 7.35
N GLN A 370 -0.20 18.17 8.03
CA GLN A 370 -0.26 19.61 8.23
C GLN A 370 1.01 20.10 8.92
N ALA A 371 1.89 20.69 8.12
CA ALA A 371 3.09 21.34 8.62
C ALA A 371 2.66 22.61 9.39
N GLY A 372 3.24 22.82 10.54
CA GLY A 372 2.96 24.01 11.32
C GLY A 372 3.66 23.99 12.68
N ALA A 373 3.55 25.09 13.40
CA ALA A 373 4.14 25.25 14.74
C ALA A 373 3.51 24.33 15.78
N THR A 374 2.33 23.84 15.52
CA THR A 374 1.61 22.88 16.36
C THR A 374 1.83 21.48 15.83
N ALA A 375 2.34 20.61 16.68
CA ALA A 375 2.37 19.20 16.41
C ALA A 375 0.96 18.66 16.14
N THR A 376 0.81 17.84 15.11
CA THR A 376 -0.41 17.12 14.79
C THR A 376 -0.34 15.69 15.32
N VAL A 377 -1.45 15.01 15.34
CA VAL A 377 -1.56 13.65 15.88
C VAL A 377 -2.29 12.76 14.87
N PRO A 378 -2.02 11.47 14.83
CA PRO A 378 -2.84 10.54 14.07
C PRO A 378 -4.31 10.65 14.44
N TYR A 379 -5.15 10.42 13.47
CA TYR A 379 -6.60 10.34 13.63
C TYR A 379 -7.02 8.89 13.58
N VAL A 380 -8.01 8.52 14.35
CA VAL A 380 -8.56 7.17 14.41
C VAL A 380 -10.04 7.19 14.08
N LEU A 381 -10.45 6.31 13.20
CA LEU A 381 -11.83 5.96 12.91
C LEU A 381 -12.09 4.57 13.47
N ASP A 382 -12.98 4.46 14.46
CA ASP A 382 -13.43 3.21 15.08
C ASP A 382 -14.71 2.70 14.40
#